data_4ebd3352009a83f9e25de1d65dbfe5ee
#
_entry.id   4ebd3352009a83f9e25de1d65dbfe5ee
#
_cell.length_a   1.000
_cell.length_b   1.000
_cell.length_c   1.000
_cell.angle_alpha   90.00
_cell.angle_beta   90.00
_cell.angle_gamma   90.00
#
_symmetry.space_group_name_H-M   'P 1'
#
loop_
_entity.id
_entity.type
_entity.pdbx_description
1 polymer ?
#
loop_
_entity_poly.entity_id
_entity_poly.type
_entity_poly.pdbx_seq_one_letter_code
_entity_poly.pdbx_strand_id
1 'polypeptide(L)'
;MDKYYKINVEYQKVASEMILPIFYTKTSASVFSEEEWIPLEKSMLTKGFDLSTKDTFVDFTIIRPQGTTIDIAGSGDSYVPVRRNNQQFIDLIRSQYVDKSASDKKGLLAKQIARLIKIDSIPEPRIKEYVSRVIERFNADEINNLISNIYNTRDAIQNKIEALLKEHQAETFYYWLDISRIEVRPHYTFLDKVVFTGKELQGLEKGLYAKEENVNDFEYDVISAIADNNNVLFWHRNSDRKGFCLNGFINHYPDFIVRMKSGRTILVETKGDHLVNDDSLNKIKIGRKWADMSGPNYRYFMVFETKEVEGAITVKQLLQYLNEL
;
A
#
# COMPACT_ATOMS: atom_id res chain seq x y z
N MET A 1 19.42 -22.16 -11.72
CA MET A 1 20.41 -21.06 -11.82
C MET A 1 19.59 -19.79 -12.08
N ASP A 2 19.58 -18.86 -11.16
CA ASP A 2 18.82 -17.63 -11.32
C ASP A 2 19.36 -16.85 -12.52
N LYS A 3 18.46 -16.38 -13.37
CA LYS A 3 18.81 -15.63 -14.57
C LYS A 3 18.91 -14.16 -14.23
N TYR A 4 20.10 -13.59 -14.38
CA TYR A 4 20.36 -12.18 -14.09
C TYR A 4 20.33 -11.35 -15.36
N TYR A 5 19.73 -10.15 -15.27
CA TYR A 5 19.71 -9.17 -16.34
C TYR A 5 20.49 -7.94 -15.89
N LYS A 6 21.47 -7.53 -16.70
CA LYS A 6 22.33 -6.37 -16.44
C LYS A 6 21.72 -5.13 -17.08
N ILE A 7 22.08 -3.97 -16.56
CA ILE A 7 21.80 -2.70 -17.21
C ILE A 7 22.42 -2.70 -18.61
N ASN A 8 21.68 -2.22 -19.60
CA ASN A 8 22.16 -2.05 -20.96
C ASN A 8 23.36 -1.08 -20.98
N VAL A 9 24.40 -1.45 -21.72
CA VAL A 9 25.69 -0.72 -21.72
C VAL A 9 25.52 0.77 -22.07
N GLU A 10 24.61 1.08 -22.98
CA GLU A 10 24.29 2.45 -23.40
C GLU A 10 23.70 3.32 -22.28
N TYR A 11 23.03 2.72 -21.28
CA TYR A 11 22.40 3.45 -20.16
C TYR A 11 23.22 3.41 -18.88
N GLN A 12 24.24 2.56 -18.81
CA GLN A 12 24.98 2.27 -17.58
C GLN A 12 25.51 3.53 -16.90
N LYS A 13 26.11 4.47 -17.67
CA LYS A 13 26.62 5.71 -17.11
C LYS A 13 25.51 6.56 -16.50
N VAL A 14 24.42 6.80 -17.23
CA VAL A 14 23.30 7.63 -16.75
C VAL A 14 22.63 6.97 -15.55
N ALA A 15 22.40 5.66 -15.59
CA ALA A 15 21.77 4.93 -14.50
C ALA A 15 22.60 4.96 -13.21
N SER A 16 23.93 4.86 -13.30
CA SER A 16 24.83 4.92 -12.14
C SER A 16 24.89 6.30 -11.47
N GLU A 17 24.61 7.36 -12.21
CA GLU A 17 24.55 8.75 -11.71
C GLU A 17 23.14 9.11 -11.16
N MET A 18 22.13 8.30 -11.45
CA MET A 18 20.76 8.55 -10.99
C MET A 18 20.55 8.10 -9.55
N ILE A 19 20.14 9.04 -8.70
CA ILE A 19 19.72 8.77 -7.33
C ILE A 19 18.32 9.33 -7.14
N LEU A 20 17.33 8.45 -7.03
CA LEU A 20 15.95 8.87 -6.80
C LEU A 20 15.76 9.22 -5.32
N PRO A 21 15.17 10.39 -5.02
CA PRO A 21 14.91 10.79 -3.64
C PRO A 21 13.71 10.02 -3.05
N ILE A 22 13.74 9.85 -1.74
CA ILE A 22 12.61 9.33 -0.95
C ILE A 22 12.32 10.27 0.23
N PHE A 23 11.22 10.06 0.92
CA PHE A 23 10.91 10.83 2.12
C PHE A 23 11.81 10.43 3.30
N TYR A 24 12.31 11.41 3.98
CA TYR A 24 13.08 11.32 5.23
C TYR A 24 12.38 12.10 6.32
N THR A 25 12.57 11.70 7.55
CA THR A 25 12.09 12.43 8.74
C THR A 25 13.24 12.65 9.71
N LYS A 26 13.14 13.71 10.51
CA LYS A 26 14.06 13.96 11.60
C LYS A 26 13.73 13.04 12.79
N THR A 27 14.77 12.44 13.36
CA THR A 27 14.66 11.80 14.67
C THR A 27 14.43 12.87 15.74
N SER A 28 13.88 12.50 16.88
CA SER A 28 13.83 13.40 18.02
C SER A 28 15.21 13.44 18.68
N ALA A 29 15.73 14.62 18.98
CA ALA A 29 16.93 14.76 19.80
C ALA A 29 16.71 14.07 21.16
N SER A 30 17.71 13.41 21.66
CA SER A 30 17.76 12.84 23.01
C SER A 30 18.99 13.35 23.75
N VAL A 31 19.08 13.05 25.04
CA VAL A 31 20.27 13.42 25.85
C VAL A 31 21.58 12.81 25.30
N PHE A 32 21.44 11.76 24.46
CA PHE A 32 22.56 10.99 23.93
C PHE A 32 22.72 11.04 22.40
N SER A 33 21.82 11.74 21.68
CA SER A 33 21.88 11.82 20.21
C SER A 33 21.36 13.15 19.70
N GLU A 34 22.05 13.69 18.68
CA GLU A 34 21.56 14.81 17.89
C GLU A 34 20.39 14.39 16.98
N GLU A 35 19.68 15.37 16.41
CA GLU A 35 18.68 15.12 15.38
C GLU A 35 19.37 14.61 14.11
N GLU A 36 18.91 13.47 13.61
CA GLU A 36 19.38 12.88 12.37
C GLU A 36 18.22 12.72 11.38
N TRP A 37 18.54 12.77 10.10
CA TRP A 37 17.61 12.46 9.05
C TRP A 37 17.68 10.96 8.71
N ILE A 38 16.57 10.28 8.87
CA ILE A 38 16.42 8.85 8.56
C ILE A 38 15.30 8.64 7.54
N PRO A 39 15.35 7.59 6.71
CA PRO A 39 14.23 7.22 5.85
C PRO A 39 12.92 7.15 6.65
N LEU A 40 11.87 7.75 6.11
CA LEU A 40 10.57 7.70 6.77
C LEU A 40 10.01 6.29 6.69
N GLU A 41 9.65 5.73 7.83
CA GLU A 41 8.90 4.49 7.92
C GLU A 41 7.43 4.79 8.29
N LYS A 42 6.51 4.10 7.62
CA LYS A 42 5.06 4.26 7.87
C LYS A 42 4.70 4.06 9.35
N SER A 43 5.38 3.17 10.06
CA SER A 43 5.24 2.91 11.49
C SER A 43 5.44 4.16 12.35
N MET A 44 6.31 5.07 11.94
CA MET A 44 6.60 6.32 12.66
C MET A 44 5.40 7.27 12.68
N LEU A 45 4.55 7.19 11.65
CA LEU A 45 3.34 8.00 11.52
C LEU A 45 2.18 7.53 12.42
N THR A 46 2.35 6.42 13.15
CA THR A 46 1.36 5.94 14.13
C THR A 46 1.46 6.66 15.47
N LYS A 47 2.50 7.45 15.67
CA LYS A 47 2.71 8.18 16.93
C LYS A 47 1.53 9.09 17.25
N GLY A 48 1.00 8.94 18.46
CA GLY A 48 -0.16 9.70 18.92
C GLY A 48 -1.51 9.16 18.48
N PHE A 49 -1.56 8.03 17.76
CA PHE A 49 -2.82 7.38 17.44
C PHE A 49 -3.50 6.87 18.72
N ASP A 50 -4.72 7.32 18.97
CA ASP A 50 -5.49 6.92 20.13
C ASP A 50 -6.91 6.49 19.74
N LEU A 51 -7.19 5.21 19.89
CA LEU A 51 -8.51 4.64 19.64
C LEU A 51 -9.59 5.14 20.60
N SER A 52 -9.23 5.67 21.78
CA SER A 52 -10.21 6.11 22.78
C SER A 52 -11.07 7.27 22.29
N THR A 53 -10.55 8.08 21.38
CA THR A 53 -11.23 9.27 20.81
C THR A 53 -11.89 8.99 19.46
N LYS A 54 -11.67 7.82 18.87
CA LYS A 54 -12.12 7.51 17.50
C LYS A 54 -13.59 7.06 17.46
N ASP A 55 -14.22 7.35 16.31
CA ASP A 55 -15.58 6.91 15.99
C ASP A 55 -15.73 5.39 16.10
N THR A 56 -16.82 4.96 16.69
CA THR A 56 -17.14 3.55 16.93
C THR A 56 -18.21 2.98 15.98
N PHE A 57 -18.62 3.77 14.98
CA PHE A 57 -19.57 3.26 14.02
C PHE A 57 -18.90 2.23 13.11
N VAL A 58 -19.38 1.00 13.16
CA VAL A 58 -19.01 -0.11 12.29
C VAL A 58 -20.28 -0.60 11.61
N ASP A 59 -20.25 -0.66 10.28
CA ASP A 59 -21.34 -1.22 9.50
C ASP A 59 -21.21 -2.75 9.44
N PHE A 60 -22.14 -3.43 10.08
CA PHE A 60 -22.21 -4.91 10.08
C PHE A 60 -23.22 -5.46 9.06
N THR A 61 -23.83 -4.62 8.23
CA THR A 61 -24.83 -5.07 7.22
C THR A 61 -24.21 -5.93 6.12
N ILE A 62 -22.89 -5.83 5.92
CA ILE A 62 -22.12 -6.59 4.94
C ILE A 62 -21.62 -7.92 5.55
N ILE A 63 -22.13 -8.35 6.68
CA ILE A 63 -21.79 -9.68 7.22
C ILE A 63 -22.38 -10.73 6.26
N ARG A 64 -21.53 -11.18 5.34
CA ARG A 64 -21.87 -12.33 4.48
C ARG A 64 -22.04 -13.56 5.37
N PRO A 65 -23.01 -14.44 5.07
CA PRO A 65 -23.08 -15.74 5.72
C PRO A 65 -21.70 -16.39 5.67
N GLN A 66 -21.24 -16.97 6.76
CA GLN A 66 -19.90 -17.58 6.83
C GLN A 66 -19.74 -18.57 5.69
N GLY A 67 -19.10 -18.12 4.61
CA GLY A 67 -18.57 -19.02 3.61
C GLY A 67 -17.45 -19.85 4.24
N THR A 68 -17.29 -21.07 3.80
CA THR A 68 -16.17 -21.94 4.15
C THR A 68 -14.87 -21.17 3.92
N THR A 69 -14.04 -20.96 4.95
CA THR A 69 -12.70 -20.41 4.77
C THR A 69 -11.90 -21.41 3.94
N ILE A 70 -11.44 -20.98 2.78
CA ILE A 70 -10.56 -21.78 1.94
C ILE A 70 -9.13 -21.48 2.43
N ASP A 71 -8.53 -22.39 3.16
CA ASP A 71 -7.12 -22.36 3.47
C ASP A 71 -6.35 -22.95 2.28
N ILE A 72 -5.29 -22.30 1.86
CA ILE A 72 -4.42 -22.82 0.82
C ILE A 72 -3.30 -23.60 1.53
N ALA A 73 -3.37 -24.91 1.49
CA ALA A 73 -2.30 -25.77 2.01
C ALA A 73 -1.51 -26.36 0.84
N GLY A 74 -0.20 -26.17 0.85
CA GLY A 74 0.72 -26.74 -0.13
C GLY A 74 2.11 -26.16 -0.01
N SER A 75 3.13 -26.94 -0.37
CA SER A 75 4.50 -26.49 -0.57
C SER A 75 4.92 -26.86 -2.00
N GLY A 76 5.40 -25.88 -2.77
CA GLY A 76 5.76 -26.07 -4.18
C GLY A 76 4.64 -25.74 -5.17
N ASP A 77 4.70 -26.27 -6.38
CA ASP A 77 3.84 -25.91 -7.51
C ASP A 77 2.38 -26.41 -7.45
N SER A 78 1.97 -27.08 -6.38
CA SER A 78 0.59 -27.55 -6.23
C SER A 78 -0.04 -27.06 -4.93
N TYR A 79 -0.94 -26.08 -5.07
CA TYR A 79 -1.79 -25.60 -3.99
C TYR A 79 -3.15 -26.30 -4.05
N VAL A 80 -3.52 -26.98 -2.96
CA VAL A 80 -4.84 -27.58 -2.83
C VAL A 80 -5.66 -26.76 -1.86
N PRO A 81 -6.82 -26.23 -2.25
CA PRO A 81 -7.70 -25.52 -1.32
C PRO A 81 -8.25 -26.52 -0.30
N VAL A 82 -7.87 -26.35 0.96
CA VAL A 82 -8.38 -27.17 2.07
C VAL A 82 -9.53 -26.40 2.73
N ARG A 83 -10.73 -26.97 2.65
CA ARG A 83 -11.88 -26.47 3.42
C ARG A 83 -11.69 -26.87 4.88
N ARG A 84 -11.24 -25.93 5.73
CA ARG A 84 -11.31 -26.13 7.17
C ARG A 84 -12.74 -25.84 7.65
N ASN A 85 -13.35 -26.84 8.22
CA ASN A 85 -14.64 -26.70 8.87
C ASN A 85 -14.40 -26.03 10.24
N ASN A 86 -14.50 -24.70 10.30
CA ASN A 86 -14.38 -23.94 11.55
C ASN A 86 -15.59 -24.10 12.47
N GLN A 87 -16.55 -24.97 12.12
CA GLN A 87 -17.81 -25.13 12.88
C GLN A 87 -17.53 -25.55 14.31
N GLN A 88 -16.61 -26.50 14.52
CA GLN A 88 -16.26 -26.96 15.88
C GLN A 88 -15.70 -25.81 16.75
N PHE A 89 -14.91 -24.92 16.17
CA PHE A 89 -14.41 -23.76 16.88
C PHE A 89 -15.51 -22.75 17.19
N ILE A 90 -16.43 -22.53 16.26
CA ILE A 90 -17.59 -21.66 16.45
C ILE A 90 -18.50 -22.23 17.54
N ASP A 91 -18.73 -23.53 17.55
CA ASP A 91 -19.55 -24.21 18.55
C ASP A 91 -18.89 -24.16 19.93
N LEU A 92 -17.57 -24.31 20.00
CA LEU A 92 -16.79 -24.13 21.22
C LEU A 92 -16.90 -22.67 21.73
N ILE A 93 -16.79 -21.68 20.84
CA ILE A 93 -17.00 -20.28 21.22
C ILE A 93 -18.43 -20.09 21.73
N ARG A 94 -19.46 -20.54 21.02
CA ARG A 94 -20.85 -20.40 21.42
C ARG A 94 -21.12 -21.04 22.80
N SER A 95 -20.53 -22.18 23.07
CA SER A 95 -20.69 -22.85 24.37
C SER A 95 -20.20 -22.00 25.56
N GLN A 96 -19.23 -21.12 25.34
CA GLN A 96 -18.71 -20.20 26.37
C GLN A 96 -19.71 -19.09 26.74
N TYR A 97 -20.74 -18.86 25.90
CA TYR A 97 -21.74 -17.81 26.09
C TYR A 97 -23.07 -18.31 26.62
N VAL A 98 -23.27 -19.62 26.64
CA VAL A 98 -24.47 -20.27 27.23
C VAL A 98 -24.56 -19.78 28.65
N ASP A 99 -25.56 -19.55 29.31
CA ASP A 99 -25.76 -19.16 30.72
C ASP A 99 -25.12 -17.84 31.18
N LYS A 100 -24.62 -17.00 30.26
CA LYS A 100 -24.06 -15.71 30.62
C LYS A 100 -25.07 -14.58 30.50
N SER A 101 -24.97 -13.59 31.40
CA SER A 101 -25.72 -12.33 31.30
C SER A 101 -25.36 -11.57 29.99
N ALA A 102 -26.22 -10.66 29.55
CA ALA A 102 -25.97 -9.84 28.39
C ALA A 102 -24.68 -9.02 28.54
N SER A 103 -24.42 -8.49 29.74
CA SER A 103 -23.19 -7.74 30.05
C SER A 103 -21.94 -8.62 29.95
N ASP A 104 -22.00 -9.84 30.52
CA ASP A 104 -20.88 -10.79 30.47
C ASP A 104 -20.58 -11.23 29.03
N LYS A 105 -21.64 -11.41 28.22
CA LYS A 105 -21.51 -11.73 26.79
C LYS A 105 -20.76 -10.63 26.05
N LYS A 106 -21.10 -9.34 26.25
CA LYS A 106 -20.40 -8.20 25.66
C LYS A 106 -18.93 -8.17 26.05
N GLY A 107 -18.63 -8.30 27.35
CA GLY A 107 -17.27 -8.30 27.86
C GLY A 107 -16.41 -9.45 27.31
N LEU A 108 -16.97 -10.65 27.21
CA LEU A 108 -16.29 -11.81 26.64
C LEU A 108 -16.08 -11.67 25.14
N LEU A 109 -17.10 -11.19 24.42
CA LEU A 109 -17.00 -10.93 22.96
C LEU A 109 -15.92 -9.91 22.64
N ALA A 110 -15.88 -8.79 23.37
CA ALA A 110 -14.83 -7.78 23.21
C ALA A 110 -13.43 -8.35 23.40
N LYS A 111 -13.25 -9.19 24.43
CA LYS A 111 -11.98 -9.86 24.70
C LYS A 111 -11.58 -10.82 23.59
N GLN A 112 -12.53 -11.63 23.09
CA GLN A 112 -12.25 -12.59 22.03
C GLN A 112 -11.92 -11.90 20.71
N ILE A 113 -12.70 -10.88 20.31
CA ILE A 113 -12.44 -10.12 19.09
C ILE A 113 -11.10 -9.43 19.17
N ALA A 114 -10.76 -8.77 20.30
CA ALA A 114 -9.47 -8.10 20.46
C ALA A 114 -8.28 -9.05 20.27
N ARG A 115 -8.37 -10.29 20.75
CA ARG A 115 -7.34 -11.32 20.56
C ARG A 115 -7.22 -11.81 19.10
N LEU A 116 -8.30 -11.76 18.35
CA LEU A 116 -8.33 -12.16 16.95
C LEU A 116 -7.82 -11.06 16.01
N ILE A 117 -7.92 -9.78 16.41
CA ILE A 117 -7.40 -8.64 15.66
C ILE A 117 -5.88 -8.61 15.72
N LYS A 118 -5.23 -8.45 14.56
CA LYS A 118 -3.77 -8.39 14.43
C LYS A 118 -3.36 -7.06 13.84
N ILE A 119 -3.04 -6.11 14.71
CA ILE A 119 -2.52 -4.78 14.36
C ILE A 119 -1.35 -4.49 15.31
N ASP A 120 -0.13 -4.74 14.85
CA ASP A 120 1.08 -4.71 15.69
C ASP A 120 1.33 -3.36 16.38
N SER A 121 0.88 -2.26 15.76
CA SER A 121 1.06 -0.90 16.30
C SER A 121 0.12 -0.53 17.43
N ILE A 122 -0.88 -1.36 17.76
CA ILE A 122 -1.91 -1.06 18.77
C ILE A 122 -1.96 -2.18 19.81
N PRO A 123 -1.72 -1.88 21.10
CA PRO A 123 -1.81 -2.88 22.17
C PRO A 123 -3.21 -3.50 22.30
N GLU A 124 -3.29 -4.82 22.53
CA GLU A 124 -4.55 -5.55 22.69
C GLU A 124 -5.55 -4.90 23.70
N PRO A 125 -5.10 -4.36 24.86
CA PRO A 125 -6.03 -3.69 25.78
C PRO A 125 -6.75 -2.48 25.15
N ARG A 126 -6.08 -1.71 24.29
CA ARG A 126 -6.68 -0.58 23.57
C ARG A 126 -7.68 -1.03 22.52
N ILE A 127 -7.35 -2.12 21.82
CA ILE A 127 -8.29 -2.76 20.87
C ILE A 127 -9.53 -3.25 21.63
N LYS A 128 -9.35 -3.93 22.77
CA LYS A 128 -10.45 -4.41 23.60
C LYS A 128 -11.37 -3.27 24.06
N GLU A 129 -10.81 -2.17 24.54
CA GLU A 129 -11.56 -0.98 24.95
C GLU A 129 -12.39 -0.41 23.80
N TYR A 130 -11.78 -0.27 22.62
CA TYR A 130 -12.47 0.18 21.41
C TYR A 130 -13.60 -0.78 21.01
N VAL A 131 -13.33 -2.09 20.95
CA VAL A 131 -14.35 -3.11 20.64
C VAL A 131 -15.49 -3.05 21.64
N SER A 132 -15.22 -2.87 22.94
CA SER A 132 -16.26 -2.72 23.97
C SER A 132 -17.18 -1.54 23.65
N ARG A 133 -16.64 -0.39 23.27
CA ARG A 133 -17.44 0.79 22.89
C ARG A 133 -18.23 0.55 21.59
N VAL A 134 -17.68 -0.18 20.63
CA VAL A 134 -18.37 -0.54 19.37
C VAL A 134 -19.61 -1.38 19.67
N ILE A 135 -19.50 -2.40 20.54
CA ILE A 135 -20.56 -3.36 20.80
C ILE A 135 -21.55 -2.91 21.89
N GLU A 136 -21.26 -1.83 22.62
CA GLU A 136 -22.10 -1.34 23.71
C GLU A 136 -23.54 -1.06 23.28
N ARG A 137 -23.73 -0.52 22.06
CA ARG A 137 -25.03 -0.14 21.48
C ARG A 137 -25.92 -1.32 21.11
N PHE A 138 -25.40 -2.55 21.03
CA PHE A 138 -26.14 -3.71 20.54
C PHE A 138 -26.97 -4.37 21.66
N ASN A 139 -28.17 -4.79 21.31
CA ASN A 139 -29.06 -5.57 22.20
C ASN A 139 -28.62 -7.05 22.27
N ALA A 140 -29.33 -7.87 23.06
CA ALA A 140 -28.95 -9.26 23.29
C ALA A 140 -29.00 -10.14 22.01
N ASP A 141 -29.97 -9.92 21.13
CA ASP A 141 -30.12 -10.71 19.89
C ASP A 141 -29.04 -10.32 18.89
N GLU A 142 -28.74 -9.03 18.76
CA GLU A 142 -27.64 -8.54 17.94
C GLU A 142 -26.28 -9.07 18.42
N ILE A 143 -26.05 -9.11 19.75
CA ILE A 143 -24.82 -9.69 20.31
C ILE A 143 -24.74 -11.20 20.00
N ASN A 144 -25.83 -11.95 20.09
CA ASN A 144 -25.82 -13.36 19.70
C ASN A 144 -25.52 -13.54 18.20
N ASN A 145 -25.97 -12.62 17.34
CA ASN A 145 -25.64 -12.63 15.92
C ASN A 145 -24.16 -12.35 15.69
N LEU A 146 -23.58 -11.34 16.36
CA LEU A 146 -22.15 -11.03 16.28
C LEU A 146 -21.29 -12.23 16.74
N ILE A 147 -21.68 -12.91 17.83
CA ILE A 147 -21.00 -14.12 18.31
C ILE A 147 -21.08 -15.24 17.27
N SER A 148 -22.23 -15.41 16.64
CA SER A 148 -22.42 -16.43 15.61
C SER A 148 -21.59 -16.19 14.35
N ASN A 149 -21.21 -14.95 14.10
CA ASN A 149 -20.42 -14.49 12.96
C ASN A 149 -19.08 -13.86 13.39
N ILE A 150 -18.44 -14.43 14.42
CA ILE A 150 -17.30 -13.80 15.12
C ILE A 150 -16.14 -13.40 14.18
N TYR A 151 -15.84 -14.17 13.15
CA TYR A 151 -14.78 -13.82 12.21
C TYR A 151 -15.15 -12.63 11.33
N ASN A 152 -16.37 -12.60 10.78
CA ASN A 152 -16.84 -11.45 10.00
C ASN A 152 -16.95 -10.20 10.89
N THR A 153 -17.37 -10.38 12.15
CA THR A 153 -17.40 -9.30 13.15
C THR A 153 -15.99 -8.77 13.41
N ARG A 154 -15.01 -9.68 13.60
CA ARG A 154 -13.60 -9.32 13.74
C ARG A 154 -13.11 -8.55 12.51
N ASP A 155 -13.36 -9.05 11.30
CA ASP A 155 -12.91 -8.44 10.06
C ASP A 155 -13.50 -7.04 9.87
N ALA A 156 -14.80 -6.85 10.14
CA ALA A 156 -15.42 -5.53 10.05
C ALA A 156 -14.78 -4.52 11.03
N ILE A 157 -14.54 -4.93 12.28
CA ILE A 157 -13.93 -4.06 13.28
C ILE A 157 -12.44 -3.81 12.95
N GLN A 158 -11.69 -4.82 12.54
CA GLN A 158 -10.29 -4.67 12.14
C GLN A 158 -10.16 -3.70 10.98
N ASN A 159 -10.96 -3.86 9.93
CA ASN A 159 -10.97 -2.96 8.77
C ASN A 159 -11.28 -1.51 9.17
N LYS A 160 -12.21 -1.31 10.12
CA LYS A 160 -12.49 0.04 10.65
C LYS A 160 -11.28 0.63 11.37
N ILE A 161 -10.63 -0.14 12.25
CA ILE A 161 -9.43 0.32 12.97
C ILE A 161 -8.30 0.64 11.99
N GLU A 162 -8.08 -0.22 10.99
CA GLU A 162 -7.06 0.01 9.95
C GLU A 162 -7.34 1.26 9.12
N ALA A 163 -8.62 1.52 8.78
CA ALA A 163 -9.02 2.75 8.10
C ALA A 163 -8.73 3.99 8.94
N LEU A 164 -9.10 3.98 10.24
CA LEU A 164 -8.83 5.07 11.17
C LEU A 164 -7.32 5.30 11.38
N LEU A 165 -6.55 4.23 11.42
CA LEU A 165 -5.08 4.30 11.51
C LEU A 165 -4.48 4.90 10.25
N LYS A 166 -4.95 4.48 9.07
CA LYS A 166 -4.50 5.00 7.77
C LYS A 166 -4.80 6.50 7.64
N GLU A 167 -5.98 6.93 8.08
CA GLU A 167 -6.36 8.35 8.12
C GLU A 167 -5.41 9.15 9.02
N HIS A 168 -5.19 8.68 10.26
CA HIS A 168 -4.24 9.31 11.18
C HIS A 168 -2.82 9.39 10.63
N GLN A 169 -2.34 8.32 9.96
CA GLN A 169 -1.03 8.31 9.33
C GLN A 169 -0.93 9.36 8.22
N ALA A 170 -1.98 9.53 7.41
CA ALA A 170 -2.03 10.56 6.39
C ALA A 170 -2.02 11.98 7.01
N GLU A 171 -2.85 12.22 8.02
CA GLU A 171 -2.89 13.49 8.75
C GLU A 171 -1.54 13.82 9.37
N THR A 172 -0.90 12.84 10.03
CA THR A 172 0.42 12.99 10.64
C THR A 172 1.50 13.28 9.60
N PHE A 173 1.46 12.61 8.45
CA PHE A 173 2.38 12.84 7.35
C PHE A 173 2.32 14.29 6.85
N TYR A 174 1.12 14.81 6.56
CA TYR A 174 0.95 16.18 6.10
C TYR A 174 1.31 17.19 7.18
N TYR A 175 0.92 16.95 8.42
CA TYR A 175 1.34 17.81 9.54
C TYR A 175 2.88 17.88 9.67
N TRP A 176 3.58 16.75 9.55
CA TRP A 176 5.03 16.72 9.60
C TRP A 176 5.69 17.42 8.40
N LEU A 177 5.06 17.41 7.25
CA LEU A 177 5.48 18.22 6.11
C LEU A 177 5.36 19.72 6.40
N ASP A 178 4.22 20.14 6.95
CA ASP A 178 3.95 21.56 7.25
C ASP A 178 4.92 22.15 8.28
N ILE A 179 5.36 21.33 9.24
CA ILE A 179 6.37 21.75 10.22
C ILE A 179 7.81 21.42 9.80
N SER A 180 8.05 21.12 8.52
CA SER A 180 9.37 20.80 7.95
C SER A 180 10.10 19.65 8.67
N ARG A 181 9.37 18.70 9.20
CA ARG A 181 9.89 17.47 9.79
C ARG A 181 10.11 16.37 8.77
N ILE A 182 9.51 16.47 7.59
CA ILE A 182 9.71 15.58 6.46
C ILE A 182 10.30 16.36 5.30
N GLU A 183 11.30 15.80 4.65
CA GLU A 183 11.84 16.28 3.39
C GLU A 183 12.19 15.11 2.47
N VAL A 184 12.50 15.38 1.19
CA VAL A 184 13.01 14.37 0.27
C VAL A 184 14.51 14.45 0.17
N ARG A 185 15.19 13.30 0.19
CA ARG A 185 16.65 13.18 0.09
C ARG A 185 17.04 12.07 -0.89
N PRO A 186 18.17 12.21 -1.60
CA PRO A 186 18.71 11.15 -2.46
C PRO A 186 18.86 9.84 -1.68
N HIS A 187 18.39 8.72 -2.26
CA HIS A 187 18.44 7.43 -1.57
C HIS A 187 18.56 6.24 -2.51
N TYR A 188 17.61 6.08 -3.44
CA TYR A 188 17.51 4.88 -4.26
C TYR A 188 18.42 4.97 -5.48
N THR A 189 19.19 3.91 -5.72
CA THR A 189 20.01 3.71 -6.91
C THR A 189 19.61 2.42 -7.61
N PHE A 190 19.75 2.38 -8.93
CA PHE A 190 19.52 1.15 -9.68
C PHE A 190 20.59 0.10 -9.36
N LEU A 191 20.16 -1.14 -9.27
CA LEU A 191 21.08 -2.27 -9.12
C LEU A 191 21.75 -2.57 -10.46
N ASP A 192 23.03 -2.94 -10.45
CA ASP A 192 23.77 -3.32 -11.68
C ASP A 192 23.12 -4.50 -12.41
N LYS A 193 22.42 -5.35 -11.67
CA LYS A 193 21.72 -6.53 -12.19
C LYS A 193 20.47 -6.83 -11.37
N VAL A 194 19.44 -7.32 -12.03
CA VAL A 194 18.16 -7.72 -11.43
C VAL A 194 17.83 -9.17 -11.77
N VAL A 195 16.97 -9.76 -10.93
CA VAL A 195 16.39 -11.10 -11.14
C VAL A 195 14.88 -10.93 -11.16
N PHE A 196 14.23 -11.43 -12.19
CA PHE A 196 12.78 -11.48 -12.26
C PHE A 196 12.26 -12.85 -11.87
N THR A 197 11.17 -12.87 -11.14
CA THR A 197 10.45 -14.10 -10.78
C THR A 197 9.34 -14.43 -11.80
N GLY A 198 8.94 -13.44 -12.58
CA GLY A 198 7.92 -13.54 -13.62
C GLY A 198 8.49 -13.83 -15.01
N LYS A 199 7.61 -13.72 -16.02
CA LYS A 199 8.01 -13.82 -17.43
C LYS A 199 8.74 -12.56 -17.85
N GLU A 200 9.60 -12.69 -18.86
CA GLU A 200 10.27 -11.57 -19.50
C GLU A 200 9.30 -10.85 -20.45
N LEU A 201 9.35 -9.52 -20.41
CA LEU A 201 8.66 -8.70 -21.39
C LEU A 201 9.36 -8.82 -22.76
N GLN A 202 8.60 -8.94 -23.81
CA GLN A 202 9.09 -9.10 -25.17
C GLN A 202 8.76 -7.88 -26.03
N GLY A 203 9.62 -7.60 -27.00
CA GLY A 203 9.29 -6.72 -28.12
C GLY A 203 9.38 -5.22 -27.87
N LEU A 204 9.85 -4.76 -26.70
CA LEU A 204 10.03 -3.33 -26.43
C LEU A 204 11.50 -2.94 -26.36
N GLU A 205 11.80 -1.80 -26.97
CA GLU A 205 13.13 -1.17 -26.91
C GLU A 205 13.27 -0.21 -25.71
N LYS A 206 14.46 0.31 -25.51
CA LYS A 206 14.83 1.28 -24.48
C LYS A 206 14.59 0.82 -23.04
N GLY A 207 14.42 -0.48 -22.78
CA GLY A 207 14.44 -1.01 -21.42
C GLY A 207 15.79 -0.74 -20.74
N LEU A 208 15.79 -0.34 -19.47
CA LEU A 208 17.01 -0.10 -18.70
C LEU A 208 17.86 -1.38 -18.61
N TYR A 209 17.23 -2.51 -18.32
CA TYR A 209 17.90 -3.81 -18.28
C TYR A 209 17.78 -4.56 -19.61
N ALA A 210 18.69 -5.49 -19.83
CA ALA A 210 18.71 -6.33 -21.04
C ALA A 210 17.37 -7.05 -21.30
N LYS A 211 16.62 -7.31 -20.23
CA LYS A 211 15.20 -7.68 -20.25
C LYS A 211 14.50 -6.99 -19.10
N GLU A 212 13.21 -6.71 -19.26
CA GLU A 212 12.33 -6.18 -18.24
C GLU A 212 11.28 -7.23 -17.85
N GLU A 213 10.68 -7.09 -16.67
CA GLU A 213 9.63 -7.98 -16.19
C GLU A 213 8.32 -7.76 -16.92
N ASN A 214 7.56 -8.83 -17.17
CA ASN A 214 6.29 -8.78 -17.87
C ASN A 214 5.25 -7.92 -17.12
N VAL A 215 4.34 -7.35 -17.88
CA VAL A 215 3.29 -6.42 -17.46
C VAL A 215 1.93 -6.90 -17.95
N ASN A 216 0.84 -6.32 -17.44
CA ASN A 216 -0.51 -6.57 -17.98
C ASN A 216 -0.74 -5.82 -19.31
N ASP A 217 -1.86 -6.06 -19.96
CA ASP A 217 -2.14 -5.53 -21.29
C ASP A 217 -2.18 -4.00 -21.32
N PHE A 218 -2.83 -3.36 -20.34
CA PHE A 218 -2.88 -1.90 -20.26
C PHE A 218 -1.52 -1.28 -19.93
N GLU A 219 -0.78 -1.87 -18.99
CA GLU A 219 0.61 -1.47 -18.72
C GLU A 219 1.47 -1.60 -19.97
N TYR A 220 1.27 -2.66 -20.78
CA TYR A 220 1.98 -2.87 -22.03
C TYR A 220 1.68 -1.76 -23.05
N ASP A 221 0.42 -1.39 -23.22
CA ASP A 221 0.03 -0.33 -24.16
C ASP A 221 0.66 1.01 -23.76
N VAL A 222 0.63 1.35 -22.48
CA VAL A 222 1.24 2.58 -21.96
C VAL A 222 2.75 2.57 -22.15
N ILE A 223 3.44 1.50 -21.75
CA ILE A 223 4.91 1.47 -21.83
C ILE A 223 5.41 1.35 -23.26
N SER A 224 4.66 0.70 -24.15
CA SER A 224 4.94 0.65 -25.58
C SER A 224 4.94 2.06 -26.18
N ALA A 225 3.89 2.83 -25.89
CA ALA A 225 3.78 4.21 -26.34
C ALA A 225 4.89 5.13 -25.78
N ILE A 226 5.32 4.88 -24.53
CA ILE A 226 6.48 5.56 -23.91
C ILE A 226 7.78 5.16 -24.62
N ALA A 227 8.01 3.88 -24.86
CA ALA A 227 9.22 3.36 -25.51
C ALA A 227 9.39 3.89 -26.93
N ASP A 228 8.29 4.04 -27.68
CA ASP A 228 8.28 4.59 -29.03
C ASP A 228 8.59 6.10 -29.07
N ASN A 229 8.45 6.81 -27.96
CA ASN A 229 8.67 8.27 -27.94
C ASN A 229 10.16 8.63 -28.04
N ASN A 230 10.50 9.52 -28.97
CA ASN A 230 11.89 9.90 -29.27
C ASN A 230 12.58 10.65 -28.13
N ASN A 231 11.86 11.31 -27.25
CA ASN A 231 12.41 12.06 -26.11
C ASN A 231 12.76 11.17 -24.92
N VAL A 232 12.28 9.91 -24.92
CA VAL A 232 12.61 8.91 -23.90
C VAL A 232 13.99 8.35 -24.14
N LEU A 233 14.83 8.37 -23.10
CA LEU A 233 16.16 7.76 -23.10
C LEU A 233 16.06 6.26 -22.75
N PHE A 234 15.45 5.94 -21.60
CA PHE A 234 15.15 4.57 -21.21
C PHE A 234 13.94 4.53 -20.24
N TRP A 235 13.39 3.36 -20.07
CA TRP A 235 12.36 3.05 -19.07
C TRP A 235 12.73 1.79 -18.30
N HIS A 236 12.14 1.63 -17.10
CA HIS A 236 12.32 0.47 -16.25
C HIS A 236 10.99 0.08 -15.60
N ARG A 237 10.67 -1.22 -15.63
CA ARG A 237 9.56 -1.79 -14.85
C ARG A 237 9.94 -1.83 -13.36
N ASN A 238 9.30 -1.04 -12.56
CA ASN A 238 9.55 -0.97 -11.14
C ASN A 238 8.79 -2.06 -10.41
N SER A 239 9.49 -3.12 -9.99
CA SER A 239 8.86 -4.28 -9.36
C SER A 239 8.34 -3.94 -7.97
N ASP A 240 7.09 -4.35 -7.67
CA ASP A 240 6.49 -4.18 -6.35
C ASP A 240 7.35 -4.81 -5.25
N ARG A 241 7.49 -4.12 -4.13
CA ARG A 241 8.25 -4.52 -2.91
C ARG A 241 9.76 -4.76 -3.10
N LYS A 242 10.29 -4.61 -4.31
CA LYS A 242 11.73 -4.80 -4.62
C LYS A 242 12.38 -3.57 -5.22
N GLY A 243 11.62 -2.78 -5.95
CA GLY A 243 12.07 -1.59 -6.63
C GLY A 243 11.97 -0.32 -5.79
N PHE A 244 11.95 0.81 -6.49
CA PHE A 244 11.79 2.13 -5.91
C PHE A 244 10.43 2.28 -5.24
N CYS A 245 10.42 2.82 -4.02
CA CYS A 245 9.22 3.03 -3.22
C CYS A 245 9.06 4.49 -2.79
N LEU A 246 7.89 5.05 -2.98
CA LEU A 246 7.46 6.28 -2.32
C LEU A 246 7.00 5.93 -0.90
N ASN A 247 7.88 6.12 0.06
CA ASN A 247 7.76 5.70 1.46
C ASN A 247 7.06 6.75 2.34
N GLY A 248 5.78 7.04 2.08
CA GLY A 248 5.03 8.02 2.87
C GLY A 248 4.03 7.37 3.84
N PHE A 249 2.83 7.97 3.96
CA PHE A 249 1.74 7.38 4.74
C PHE A 249 1.19 6.10 4.09
N ILE A 250 1.51 5.86 2.83
CA ILE A 250 1.42 4.58 2.15
C ILE A 250 2.78 4.27 1.52
N ASN A 251 3.13 2.99 1.39
CA ASN A 251 4.22 2.54 0.55
C ASN A 251 3.67 2.35 -0.86
N HIS A 252 4.12 3.17 -1.79
CA HIS A 252 3.67 3.15 -3.17
C HIS A 252 4.84 2.85 -4.11
N TYR A 253 4.68 1.82 -4.93
CA TYR A 253 5.63 1.39 -5.96
C TYR A 253 5.04 1.75 -7.32
N PRO A 254 5.39 2.91 -7.92
CA PRO A 254 4.93 3.26 -9.27
C PRO A 254 5.33 2.18 -10.28
N ASP A 255 4.49 1.93 -11.29
CA ASP A 255 4.73 0.86 -12.25
C ASP A 255 6.00 1.03 -13.06
N PHE A 256 6.31 2.27 -13.47
CA PHE A 256 7.44 2.54 -14.32
C PHE A 256 8.25 3.76 -13.86
N ILE A 257 9.56 3.68 -14.09
CA ILE A 257 10.50 4.79 -13.98
C ILE A 257 10.97 5.10 -15.40
N VAL A 258 10.71 6.32 -15.88
CA VAL A 258 11.05 6.77 -17.23
C VAL A 258 12.10 7.88 -17.14
N ARG A 259 13.20 7.72 -17.87
CA ARG A 259 14.23 8.74 -18.00
C ARG A 259 14.14 9.40 -19.36
N MET A 260 14.00 10.72 -19.37
CA MET A 260 13.98 11.51 -20.60
C MET A 260 15.39 11.92 -21.01
N LYS A 261 15.62 12.15 -22.31
CA LYS A 261 16.89 12.69 -22.84
C LYS A 261 17.19 14.08 -22.28
N SER A 262 16.17 14.86 -21.94
CA SER A 262 16.32 16.15 -21.25
C SER A 262 16.88 16.06 -19.83
N GLY A 263 17.03 14.86 -19.28
CA GLY A 263 17.46 14.63 -17.91
C GLY A 263 16.32 14.57 -16.88
N ARG A 264 15.06 14.72 -17.29
CA ARG A 264 13.91 14.54 -16.39
C ARG A 264 13.64 13.07 -16.10
N THR A 265 13.12 12.81 -14.92
CA THR A 265 12.67 11.49 -14.48
C THR A 265 11.17 11.53 -14.18
N ILE A 266 10.44 10.60 -14.75
CA ILE A 266 8.99 10.50 -14.61
C ILE A 266 8.66 9.16 -13.98
N LEU A 267 7.89 9.19 -12.90
CA LEU A 267 7.26 7.99 -12.34
C LEU A 267 5.87 7.87 -12.96
N VAL A 268 5.55 6.69 -13.44
CA VAL A 268 4.26 6.38 -14.05
C VAL A 268 3.60 5.25 -13.29
N GLU A 269 2.38 5.48 -12.85
CA GLU A 269 1.47 4.46 -12.32
C GLU A 269 0.32 4.31 -13.30
N THR A 270 -0.01 3.12 -13.70
CA THR A 270 -1.14 2.82 -14.58
C THR A 270 -2.35 2.37 -13.77
N LYS A 271 -3.55 2.74 -14.20
CA LYS A 271 -4.77 2.36 -13.50
C LYS A 271 -5.93 2.17 -14.48
N GLY A 272 -6.57 1.00 -14.46
CA GLY A 272 -7.78 0.77 -15.25
C GLY A 272 -8.90 1.73 -14.84
N ASP A 273 -9.69 2.20 -15.80
CA ASP A 273 -10.74 3.22 -15.60
C ASP A 273 -11.78 2.85 -14.53
N HIS A 274 -11.96 1.56 -14.26
CA HIS A 274 -12.88 1.04 -13.23
C HIS A 274 -12.31 1.04 -11.80
N LEU A 275 -11.03 1.36 -11.62
CA LEU A 275 -10.31 1.25 -10.34
C LEU A 275 -10.10 2.60 -9.64
N VAL A 276 -10.99 3.57 -9.85
CA VAL A 276 -10.96 4.83 -9.09
C VAL A 276 -11.52 4.57 -7.70
N ASN A 277 -10.66 4.66 -6.70
CA ASN A 277 -10.98 4.44 -5.28
C ASN A 277 -10.03 5.25 -4.38
N ASP A 278 -10.22 5.19 -3.07
CA ASP A 278 -9.40 5.91 -2.10
C ASP A 278 -7.91 5.53 -2.18
N ASP A 279 -7.58 4.31 -2.57
CA ASP A 279 -6.19 3.89 -2.75
C ASP A 279 -5.53 4.63 -3.91
N SER A 280 -6.20 4.71 -5.07
CA SER A 280 -5.69 5.47 -6.22
C SER A 280 -5.57 6.95 -5.91
N LEU A 281 -6.54 7.56 -5.20
CA LEU A 281 -6.45 8.96 -4.78
C LEU A 281 -5.28 9.22 -3.82
N ASN A 282 -5.02 8.32 -2.89
CA ASN A 282 -3.87 8.42 -1.98
C ASN A 282 -2.53 8.29 -2.72
N LYS A 283 -2.45 7.40 -3.72
CA LYS A 283 -1.27 7.26 -4.58
C LYS A 283 -1.01 8.53 -5.40
N ILE A 284 -2.06 9.15 -5.96
CA ILE A 284 -1.96 10.44 -6.66
C ILE A 284 -1.41 11.50 -5.72
N LYS A 285 -1.98 11.64 -4.52
CA LYS A 285 -1.56 12.65 -3.54
C LYS A 285 -0.10 12.52 -3.17
N ILE A 286 0.34 11.30 -2.81
CA ILE A 286 1.73 11.09 -2.39
C ILE A 286 2.72 11.24 -3.55
N GLY A 287 2.37 10.74 -4.75
CA GLY A 287 3.22 10.84 -5.93
C GLY A 287 3.44 12.28 -6.38
N ARG A 288 2.38 13.09 -6.41
CA ARG A 288 2.46 14.53 -6.72
C ARG A 288 3.28 15.27 -5.68
N LYS A 289 3.03 15.02 -4.38
CA LYS A 289 3.79 15.65 -3.30
C LYS A 289 5.27 15.33 -3.38
N TRP A 290 5.60 14.07 -3.67
CA TRP A 290 6.98 13.65 -3.90
C TRP A 290 7.61 14.41 -5.09
N ALA A 291 6.93 14.50 -6.22
CA ALA A 291 7.44 15.19 -7.40
C ALA A 291 7.69 16.69 -7.13
N ASP A 292 6.75 17.36 -6.45
CA ASP A 292 6.86 18.77 -6.07
C ASP A 292 8.08 19.01 -5.17
N MET A 293 8.32 18.14 -4.20
CA MET A 293 9.45 18.26 -3.27
C MET A 293 10.79 17.81 -3.85
N SER A 294 10.77 16.93 -4.85
CA SER A 294 11.99 16.42 -5.51
C SER A 294 12.59 17.41 -6.53
N GLY A 295 11.85 18.46 -6.89
CA GLY A 295 12.31 19.53 -7.74
C GLY A 295 11.91 19.38 -9.23
N PRO A 296 12.37 20.33 -10.08
CA PRO A 296 11.83 20.49 -11.44
C PRO A 296 12.13 19.32 -12.39
N ASN A 297 13.08 18.47 -12.04
CA ASN A 297 13.47 17.33 -12.87
C ASN A 297 12.66 16.05 -12.59
N TYR A 298 11.72 16.09 -11.65
CA TYR A 298 10.92 14.93 -11.28
C TYR A 298 9.45 15.17 -11.55
N ARG A 299 8.76 14.13 -12.02
CA ARG A 299 7.30 14.13 -12.24
C ARG A 299 6.73 12.81 -11.78
N TYR A 300 5.46 12.84 -11.42
CA TYR A 300 4.64 11.65 -11.14
C TYR A 300 3.33 11.77 -11.91
N PHE A 301 2.96 10.72 -12.60
CA PHE A 301 1.68 10.60 -13.27
C PHE A 301 1.00 9.28 -12.91
N MET A 302 -0.24 9.37 -12.44
CA MET A 302 -1.16 8.25 -12.52
C MET A 302 -1.89 8.36 -13.85
N VAL A 303 -1.89 7.29 -14.63
CA VAL A 303 -2.38 7.25 -16.01
C VAL A 303 -3.58 6.34 -16.10
N PHE A 304 -4.71 6.90 -16.50
CA PHE A 304 -5.93 6.17 -16.85
C PHE A 304 -6.03 6.04 -18.39
N GLU A 305 -6.77 5.04 -18.85
CA GLU A 305 -6.94 4.83 -20.28
C GLU A 305 -7.64 6.03 -20.94
N THR A 306 -8.84 6.34 -20.48
CA THR A 306 -9.67 7.44 -21.00
C THR A 306 -10.29 8.31 -19.91
N LYS A 307 -10.38 7.81 -18.67
CA LYS A 307 -11.09 8.47 -17.59
C LYS A 307 -10.34 9.68 -17.07
N GLU A 308 -11.02 10.81 -17.02
CA GLU A 308 -10.51 12.01 -16.36
C GLU A 308 -10.72 11.90 -14.85
N VAL A 309 -9.63 11.95 -14.11
CA VAL A 309 -9.59 11.92 -12.65
C VAL A 309 -8.72 13.06 -12.16
N GLU A 310 -9.21 13.77 -11.15
CA GLU A 310 -8.47 14.91 -10.59
C GLU A 310 -7.07 14.50 -10.12
N GLY A 311 -6.07 15.20 -10.62
CA GLY A 311 -4.66 14.95 -10.29
C GLY A 311 -4.01 13.80 -11.04
N ALA A 312 -4.74 13.08 -11.90
CA ALA A 312 -4.25 12.08 -12.84
C ALA A 312 -4.33 12.59 -14.28
N ILE A 313 -3.83 11.80 -15.22
CA ILE A 313 -3.88 12.10 -16.66
C ILE A 313 -4.33 10.89 -17.44
N THR A 314 -4.78 11.11 -18.68
CA THR A 314 -5.07 10.04 -19.64
C THR A 314 -3.81 9.68 -20.42
N VAL A 315 -3.82 8.51 -21.09
CA VAL A 315 -2.71 8.09 -22.00
C VAL A 315 -2.42 9.18 -23.05
N LYS A 316 -3.46 9.79 -23.62
CA LYS A 316 -3.32 10.85 -24.62
C LYS A 316 -2.57 12.07 -24.04
N GLN A 317 -2.92 12.49 -22.85
CA GLN A 317 -2.26 13.61 -22.16
C GLN A 317 -0.82 13.28 -21.78
N LEU A 318 -0.54 12.03 -21.37
CA LEU A 318 0.84 11.57 -21.12
C LEU A 318 1.70 11.72 -22.37
N LEU A 319 1.23 11.21 -23.52
CA LEU A 319 1.98 11.27 -24.78
C LEU A 319 2.22 12.72 -25.26
N GLN A 320 1.21 13.58 -25.11
CA GLN A 320 1.38 15.01 -25.39
C GLN A 320 2.48 15.61 -24.50
N TYR A 321 2.46 15.35 -23.20
CA TYR A 321 3.47 15.84 -22.26
C TYR A 321 4.87 15.35 -22.60
N LEU A 322 5.04 14.06 -22.98
CA LEU A 322 6.34 13.50 -23.36
C LEU A 322 6.92 14.15 -24.65
N ASN A 323 6.05 14.62 -25.55
CA ASN A 323 6.46 15.31 -26.76
C ASN A 323 6.91 16.75 -26.53
N GLU A 324 6.45 17.38 -25.45
CA GLU A 324 6.80 18.77 -25.07
C GLU A 324 8.10 18.86 -24.27
N LEU A 325 8.69 17.72 -23.86
CA LEU A 325 9.89 17.61 -23.05
C LEU A 325 11.16 17.39 -23.84
#